data_91629ae440e6bfbac9ef12d6b9ce906d
#
_entry.id   91629ae440e6bfbac9ef12d6b9ce906d
#
_cell.length_a   1.000
_cell.length_b   1.000
_cell.length_c   1.000
_cell.angle_alpha   90.00
_cell.angle_beta   90.00
_cell.angle_gamma   90.00
#
_symmetry.space_group_name_H-M   'P 1'
#
loop_
_entity.id
_entity.type
_entity.pdbx_description
1 polymer ?
#
loop_
_entity_poly.entity_id
_entity_poly.type
_entity_poly.pdbx_seq_one_letter_code
_entity_poly.pdbx_strand_id
1 'polypeptide(L)'
;MGICHACAILVGKAVGRGDSEEAYAIAKRFLIMTPTAGVVLGALLILIRNPVLSLFAIETEGSRAVASALLLFYGCWLWYRMISYTTICGIFRAGGDTRIGCVYDIGVLYCLGIPLVCMAGLWWKLPFIWIVVLMFMAEDIPKSILCIRHFVRRRWIIRLTDDTESKE
;
A
#
# COMPACT_ATOMS: atom_id res chain seq x y z
N MET A 1 -8.99 5.25 2.75
CA MET A 1 -8.58 5.78 4.07
C MET A 1 -9.43 5.20 5.20
N GLY A 2 -10.76 5.24 5.18
CA GLY A 2 -11.63 4.80 6.28
C GLY A 2 -11.38 3.38 6.80
N ILE A 3 -11.23 2.39 5.91
CA ILE A 3 -10.99 1.00 6.29
C ILE A 3 -9.66 0.84 7.05
N CYS A 4 -8.60 1.55 6.64
CA CYS A 4 -7.31 1.51 7.32
C CYS A 4 -7.38 2.17 8.71
N HIS A 5 -8.15 3.25 8.87
CA HIS A 5 -8.39 3.85 10.17
C HIS A 5 -9.20 2.94 11.10
N ALA A 6 -10.26 2.28 10.57
CA ALA A 6 -11.02 1.30 11.34
C ALA A 6 -10.12 0.12 11.79
N CYS A 7 -9.27 -0.37 10.89
CA CYS A 7 -8.26 -1.38 11.21
C CYS A 7 -7.34 -0.91 12.34
N ALA A 8 -6.78 0.30 12.23
CA ALA A 8 -5.88 0.86 13.23
C ALA A 8 -6.54 0.99 14.61
N ILE A 9 -7.81 1.42 14.67
CA ILE A 9 -8.56 1.55 15.93
C ILE A 9 -8.80 0.19 16.57
N LEU A 10 -9.28 -0.79 15.81
CA LEU A 10 -9.62 -2.12 16.34
C LEU A 10 -8.38 -2.90 16.76
N VAL A 11 -7.32 -2.88 15.95
CA VAL A 11 -6.04 -3.52 16.26
C VAL A 11 -5.39 -2.82 17.47
N GLY A 12 -5.36 -1.47 17.49
CA GLY A 12 -4.79 -0.71 18.60
C GLY A 12 -5.53 -0.96 19.92
N LYS A 13 -6.85 -1.11 19.89
CA LYS A 13 -7.65 -1.47 21.08
C LYS A 13 -7.32 -2.88 21.61
N ALA A 14 -7.10 -3.85 20.72
CA ALA A 14 -6.71 -5.21 21.11
C ALA A 14 -5.28 -5.24 21.67
N VAL A 15 -4.33 -4.53 21.04
CA VAL A 15 -2.95 -4.39 21.52
C VAL A 15 -2.92 -3.69 22.89
N GLY A 16 -3.71 -2.62 23.08
CA GLY A 16 -3.82 -1.90 24.35
C GLY A 16 -4.43 -2.72 25.50
N ARG A 17 -5.21 -3.78 25.18
CA ARG A 17 -5.69 -4.77 26.17
C ARG A 17 -4.69 -5.88 26.47
N GLY A 18 -3.57 -5.91 25.77
CA GLY A 18 -2.55 -6.96 25.89
C GLY A 18 -2.91 -8.25 25.16
N ASP A 19 -4.02 -8.30 24.41
CA ASP A 19 -4.44 -9.49 23.67
C ASP A 19 -3.83 -9.53 22.27
N SER A 20 -2.61 -10.07 22.20
CA SER A 20 -1.86 -10.18 20.93
C SER A 20 -2.50 -11.13 19.92
N GLU A 21 -3.23 -12.16 20.40
CA GLU A 21 -3.89 -13.12 19.50
C GLU A 21 -5.15 -12.50 18.88
N GLU A 22 -5.93 -11.76 19.65
CA GLU A 22 -7.07 -11.01 19.13
C GLU A 22 -6.60 -9.94 18.12
N ALA A 23 -5.55 -9.20 18.45
CA ALA A 23 -4.96 -8.19 17.56
C ALA A 23 -4.51 -8.81 16.22
N TYR A 24 -3.84 -9.95 16.25
CA TYR A 24 -3.41 -10.68 15.05
C TYR A 24 -4.59 -11.20 14.23
N ALA A 25 -5.64 -11.74 14.88
CA ALA A 25 -6.84 -12.23 14.20
C ALA A 25 -7.59 -11.08 13.48
N ILE A 26 -7.74 -9.93 14.15
CA ILE A 26 -8.35 -8.73 13.56
C ILE A 26 -7.52 -8.25 12.37
N ALA A 27 -6.21 -8.08 12.54
CA ALA A 27 -5.31 -7.64 11.49
C ALA A 27 -5.36 -8.55 10.24
N LYS A 28 -5.38 -9.87 10.44
CA LYS A 28 -5.52 -10.85 9.36
C LYS A 28 -6.84 -10.70 8.59
N ARG A 29 -7.95 -10.46 9.29
CA ARG A 29 -9.26 -10.23 8.64
C ARG A 29 -9.23 -8.97 7.76
N PHE A 30 -8.64 -7.88 8.25
CA PHE A 30 -8.49 -6.66 7.47
C PHE A 30 -7.55 -6.84 6.28
N LEU A 31 -6.48 -7.62 6.43
CA LEU A 31 -5.54 -7.91 5.34
C LEU A 31 -6.20 -8.68 4.18
N ILE A 32 -7.26 -9.43 4.44
CA ILE A 32 -8.07 -10.10 3.39
C ILE A 32 -9.17 -9.17 2.87
N MET A 33 -9.86 -8.47 3.77
CA MET A 33 -10.99 -7.61 3.40
C MET A 33 -10.58 -6.40 2.56
N THR A 34 -9.42 -5.81 2.84
CA THR A 34 -9.00 -4.58 2.15
C THR A 34 -8.63 -4.81 0.67
N PRO A 35 -7.87 -5.86 0.29
CA PRO A 35 -7.67 -6.19 -1.12
C PRO A 35 -8.98 -6.51 -1.85
N THR A 36 -9.93 -7.19 -1.18
CA THR A 36 -11.26 -7.47 -1.78
C THR A 36 -11.99 -6.16 -2.10
N ALA A 37 -11.99 -5.21 -1.16
CA ALA A 37 -12.51 -3.87 -1.42
C ALA A 37 -11.74 -3.17 -2.55
N GLY A 38 -10.42 -3.38 -2.62
CA GLY A 38 -9.56 -2.88 -3.71
C GLY A 38 -9.96 -3.42 -5.09
N VAL A 39 -10.34 -4.69 -5.19
CA VAL A 39 -10.87 -5.29 -6.44
C VAL A 39 -12.17 -4.60 -6.85
N VAL A 40 -13.10 -4.41 -5.92
CA VAL A 40 -14.39 -3.75 -6.20
C VAL A 40 -14.17 -2.31 -6.67
N LEU A 41 -13.34 -1.55 -5.95
CA LEU A 41 -13.02 -0.17 -6.32
C LEU A 41 -12.25 -0.07 -7.63
N GLY A 42 -11.35 -1.01 -7.89
CA GLY A 42 -10.61 -1.10 -9.16
C GLY A 42 -11.54 -1.39 -10.34
N ALA A 43 -12.47 -2.34 -10.18
CA ALA A 43 -13.49 -2.64 -11.19
C ALA A 43 -14.40 -1.43 -11.45
N LEU A 44 -14.82 -0.73 -10.40
CA LEU A 44 -15.60 0.50 -10.52
C LEU A 44 -14.82 1.59 -11.27
N LEU A 45 -13.53 1.78 -10.94
CA LEU A 45 -12.67 2.74 -11.63
C LEU A 45 -12.55 2.43 -13.13
N ILE A 46 -12.39 1.16 -13.49
CA ILE A 46 -12.33 0.72 -14.88
C ILE A 46 -13.66 0.98 -15.60
N LEU A 47 -14.78 0.75 -14.93
CA LEU A 47 -16.12 0.98 -15.50
C LEU A 47 -16.37 2.47 -15.79
N ILE A 48 -16.00 3.35 -14.84
CA ILE A 48 -16.24 4.80 -14.95
C ILE A 48 -15.11 5.56 -15.67
N ARG A 49 -14.07 4.85 -16.18
CA ARG A 49 -12.89 5.51 -16.81
C ARG A 49 -13.26 6.45 -17.95
N ASN A 50 -14.20 6.04 -18.84
CA ASN A 50 -14.59 6.84 -19.99
C ASN A 50 -15.28 8.15 -19.60
N PRO A 51 -16.32 8.17 -18.73
CA PRO A 51 -16.89 9.42 -18.23
C PRO A 51 -15.88 10.27 -17.44
N VAL A 52 -14.96 9.66 -16.68
CA VAL A 52 -13.89 10.40 -15.99
C VAL A 52 -12.99 11.09 -17.01
N LEU A 53 -12.52 10.40 -18.04
CA LEU A 53 -11.67 10.99 -19.08
C LEU A 53 -12.37 12.09 -19.89
N SER A 54 -13.70 12.01 -20.06
CA SER A 54 -14.46 13.07 -20.74
C SER A 54 -14.58 14.35 -19.92
N LEU A 55 -14.56 14.26 -18.58
CA LEU A 55 -14.56 15.42 -17.68
C LEU A 55 -13.24 16.22 -17.74
N PHE A 56 -12.13 15.56 -18.06
CA PHE A 56 -10.80 16.18 -18.09
C PHE A 56 -10.47 16.82 -19.43
N ALA A 57 -11.38 17.20 -20.28
CA ALA A 57 -11.17 17.96 -21.54
C ALA A 57 -9.76 17.75 -22.17
N ILE A 58 -9.30 16.48 -22.28
CA ILE A 58 -7.99 16.15 -22.85
C ILE A 58 -8.06 16.35 -24.36
N GLU A 59 -7.45 17.43 -24.84
CA GLU A 59 -7.55 17.86 -26.24
C GLU A 59 -6.83 16.93 -27.24
N THR A 60 -5.78 16.22 -26.75
CA THR A 60 -4.96 15.36 -27.62
C THR A 60 -5.37 13.90 -27.51
N GLU A 61 -5.73 13.27 -28.61
CA GLU A 61 -6.10 11.84 -28.71
C GLU A 61 -5.00 10.92 -28.10
N GLY A 62 -3.73 11.24 -28.35
CA GLY A 62 -2.60 10.49 -27.80
C GLY A 62 -2.54 10.53 -26.26
N SER A 63 -2.77 11.70 -25.66
CA SER A 63 -2.78 11.85 -24.20
C SER A 63 -3.98 11.13 -23.58
N ARG A 64 -5.12 11.13 -24.25
CA ARG A 64 -6.31 10.40 -23.81
C ARG A 64 -6.10 8.88 -23.82
N ALA A 65 -5.43 8.35 -24.83
CA ALA A 65 -5.08 6.92 -24.91
C ALA A 65 -4.14 6.52 -23.77
N VAL A 66 -3.09 7.31 -23.51
CA VAL A 66 -2.15 7.09 -22.40
C VAL A 66 -2.86 7.12 -21.05
N ALA A 67 -3.69 8.13 -20.80
CA ALA A 67 -4.45 8.26 -19.55
C ALA A 67 -5.42 7.08 -19.34
N SER A 68 -6.10 6.64 -20.42
CA SER A 68 -7.00 5.48 -20.39
C SER A 68 -6.24 4.18 -20.03
N ALA A 69 -5.06 3.97 -20.63
CA ALA A 69 -4.22 2.81 -20.35
C ALA A 69 -3.70 2.82 -18.89
N LEU A 70 -3.29 3.98 -18.38
CA LEU A 70 -2.85 4.13 -17.00
C LEU A 70 -3.97 3.90 -15.99
N LEU A 71 -5.17 4.41 -16.25
CA LEU A 71 -6.34 4.16 -15.39
C LEU A 71 -6.72 2.68 -15.37
N LEU A 72 -6.64 2.01 -16.51
CA LEU A 72 -6.89 0.57 -16.60
C LEU A 72 -5.85 -0.22 -15.80
N PHE A 73 -4.56 0.08 -15.99
CA PHE A 73 -3.48 -0.54 -15.22
C PHE A 73 -3.67 -0.30 -13.72
N TYR A 74 -3.92 0.95 -13.31
CA TYR A 74 -4.10 1.30 -11.91
C TYR A 74 -5.32 0.61 -11.28
N GLY A 75 -6.44 0.51 -12.00
CA GLY A 75 -7.62 -0.23 -11.57
C GLY A 75 -7.33 -1.71 -11.34
N CYS A 76 -6.58 -2.34 -12.26
CA CYS A 76 -6.15 -3.73 -12.12
C CYS A 76 -5.13 -3.93 -10.98
N TRP A 77 -4.30 -2.93 -10.69
CA TRP A 77 -3.22 -3.01 -9.69
C TRP A 77 -3.68 -2.62 -8.28
N LEU A 78 -4.81 -1.93 -8.15
CA LEU A 78 -5.28 -1.32 -6.90
C LEU A 78 -5.41 -2.31 -5.74
N TRP A 79 -5.92 -3.51 -5.99
CA TRP A 79 -6.08 -4.55 -4.96
C TRP A 79 -4.73 -4.95 -4.33
N TYR A 80 -3.68 -5.05 -5.15
CA TYR A 80 -2.34 -5.40 -4.68
C TYR A 80 -1.73 -4.29 -3.80
N ARG A 81 -1.87 -3.05 -4.24
CA ARG A 81 -1.43 -1.86 -3.50
C ARG A 81 -2.10 -1.74 -2.13
N MET A 82 -3.36 -2.16 -2.01
CA MET A 82 -4.09 -2.14 -0.75
C MET A 82 -3.47 -3.04 0.33
N ILE A 83 -2.75 -4.10 -0.02
CA ILE A 83 -2.06 -4.99 0.92
C ILE A 83 -1.00 -4.21 1.69
N SER A 84 -0.07 -3.57 0.99
CA SER A 84 1.01 -2.77 1.61
C SER A 84 0.44 -1.60 2.39
N TYR A 85 -0.53 -0.89 1.82
CA TYR A 85 -1.14 0.28 2.43
C TYR A 85 -1.84 -0.06 3.75
N THR A 86 -2.63 -1.14 3.79
CA THR A 86 -3.31 -1.59 5.02
C THR A 86 -2.31 -2.05 6.07
N THR A 87 -1.25 -2.74 5.66
CA THR A 87 -0.23 -3.24 6.59
C THR A 87 0.52 -2.08 7.24
N ILE A 88 0.97 -1.10 6.47
CA ILE A 88 1.75 0.03 6.99
C ILE A 88 0.86 1.01 7.75
N CYS A 89 -0.20 1.54 7.13
CA CYS A 89 -1.03 2.59 7.70
C CYS A 89 -2.08 2.09 8.71
N GLY A 90 -2.48 0.81 8.60
CA GLY A 90 -3.45 0.19 9.51
C GLY A 90 -2.74 -0.56 10.63
N ILE A 91 -2.02 -1.63 10.28
CA ILE A 91 -1.55 -2.63 11.23
C ILE A 91 -0.29 -2.17 11.98
N PHE A 92 0.77 -1.78 11.28
CA PHE A 92 2.04 -1.41 11.93
C PHE A 92 1.89 -0.15 12.78
N ARG A 93 1.10 0.81 12.30
CA ARG A 93 0.78 2.02 13.07
C ARG A 93 0.02 1.71 14.35
N ALA A 94 -0.93 0.79 14.31
CA ALA A 94 -1.71 0.39 15.47
C ALA A 94 -0.93 -0.47 16.47
N GLY A 95 0.03 -1.27 15.97
CA GLY A 95 0.90 -2.11 16.80
C GLY A 95 2.06 -1.37 17.45
N GLY A 96 2.26 -0.07 17.16
CA GLY A 96 3.36 0.74 17.70
C GLY A 96 4.62 0.75 16.82
N ASP A 97 4.69 -0.05 15.76
CA ASP A 97 5.88 -0.19 14.91
C ASP A 97 5.83 0.70 13.65
N THR A 98 5.47 1.96 13.86
CA THR A 98 5.37 2.96 12.79
C THR A 98 6.71 3.22 12.11
N ARG A 99 7.83 3.11 12.86
CA ARG A 99 9.18 3.37 12.35
C ARG A 99 9.55 2.40 11.22
N ILE A 100 9.30 1.10 11.41
CA ILE A 100 9.61 0.08 10.41
C ILE A 100 8.71 0.26 9.17
N GLY A 101 7.43 0.61 9.36
CA GLY A 101 6.54 0.95 8.26
C GLY A 101 7.08 2.09 7.39
N CYS A 102 7.53 3.18 8.02
CA CYS A 102 8.15 4.31 7.32
C CYS A 102 9.47 3.93 6.63
N VAL A 103 10.32 3.13 7.28
CA VAL A 103 11.59 2.66 6.69
C VAL A 103 11.34 1.81 5.45
N TYR A 104 10.33 0.94 5.47
CA TYR A 104 9.99 0.13 4.29
C TYR A 104 9.42 0.99 3.16
N ASP A 105 8.56 1.98 3.48
CA ASP A 105 7.96 2.86 2.49
C ASP A 105 9.00 3.75 1.81
N ILE A 106 9.75 4.50 2.61
CA ILE A 106 10.79 5.42 2.14
C ILE A 106 11.97 4.65 1.53
N GLY A 107 12.44 3.59 2.20
CA GLY A 107 13.60 2.81 1.76
C GLY A 107 13.39 2.18 0.39
N VAL A 108 12.25 1.53 0.15
CA VAL A 108 11.95 0.93 -1.16
C VAL A 108 11.81 2.00 -2.23
N LEU A 109 11.16 3.14 -1.92
CA LEU A 109 11.01 4.23 -2.87
C LEU A 109 12.37 4.81 -3.29
N TYR A 110 13.25 5.13 -2.34
CA TYR A 110 14.56 5.75 -2.63
C TYR A 110 15.57 4.75 -3.18
N CYS A 111 15.61 3.51 -2.68
CA CYS A 111 16.61 2.52 -3.11
C CYS A 111 16.26 1.82 -4.43
N LEU A 112 14.97 1.63 -4.71
CA LEU A 112 14.50 0.90 -5.90
C LEU A 112 13.69 1.77 -6.85
N GLY A 113 12.71 2.51 -6.34
CA GLY A 113 11.79 3.29 -7.16
C GLY A 113 12.50 4.37 -7.97
N ILE A 114 13.22 5.28 -7.30
CA ILE A 114 13.90 6.41 -7.96
C ILE A 114 15.00 5.94 -8.92
N PRO A 115 15.97 5.08 -8.53
CA PRO A 115 17.02 4.64 -9.45
C PRO A 115 16.45 3.92 -10.67
N LEU A 116 15.44 3.09 -10.49
CA LEU A 116 14.85 2.33 -11.59
C LEU A 116 14.10 3.23 -12.59
N VAL A 117 13.36 4.23 -12.10
CA VAL A 117 12.68 5.23 -12.94
C VAL A 117 13.70 6.08 -13.69
N CYS A 118 14.78 6.50 -13.04
CA CYS A 118 15.86 7.22 -13.71
C CYS A 118 16.54 6.37 -14.80
N MET A 119 16.82 5.11 -14.53
CA MET A 119 17.37 4.18 -15.55
C MET A 119 16.39 3.97 -16.71
N ALA A 120 15.13 3.76 -16.42
CA ALA A 120 14.09 3.54 -17.43
C ALA A 120 13.88 4.75 -18.34
N GLY A 121 13.92 5.97 -17.76
CA GLY A 121 13.73 7.20 -18.51
C GLY A 121 14.97 7.66 -19.26
N LEU A 122 16.16 7.64 -18.61
CA LEU A 122 17.38 8.18 -19.20
C LEU A 122 18.12 7.18 -20.08
N TRP A 123 18.19 5.93 -19.66
CA TRP A 123 19.00 4.92 -20.36
C TRP A 123 18.19 4.10 -21.35
N TRP A 124 17.04 3.58 -20.94
CA TRP A 124 16.19 2.76 -21.81
C TRP A 124 15.22 3.56 -22.66
N LYS A 125 15.04 4.86 -22.38
CA LYS A 125 14.11 5.76 -23.10
C LYS A 125 12.75 5.13 -23.36
N LEU A 126 12.21 4.46 -22.33
CA LEU A 126 10.93 3.77 -22.43
C LEU A 126 9.78 4.76 -22.60
N PRO A 127 8.70 4.39 -23.30
CA PRO A 127 7.47 5.17 -23.33
C PRO A 127 6.95 5.42 -21.91
N PHE A 128 6.35 6.59 -21.68
CA PHE A 128 5.88 7.04 -20.37
C PHE A 128 5.02 6.00 -19.61
N ILE A 129 4.16 5.26 -20.34
CA ILE A 129 3.33 4.19 -19.74
C ILE A 129 4.19 3.13 -19.04
N TRP A 130 5.24 2.66 -19.70
CA TRP A 130 6.11 1.62 -19.14
C TRP A 130 6.92 2.10 -17.94
N ILE A 131 7.33 3.38 -17.94
CA ILE A 131 8.03 3.98 -16.80
C ILE A 131 7.10 3.98 -15.57
N VAL A 132 5.84 4.36 -15.73
CA VAL A 132 4.85 4.38 -14.64
C VAL A 132 4.56 2.96 -14.14
N VAL A 133 4.33 2.00 -15.04
CA VAL A 133 4.10 0.60 -14.70
C VAL A 133 5.28 0.04 -13.91
N LEU A 134 6.49 0.28 -14.40
CA LEU A 134 7.72 -0.18 -13.76
C LEU A 134 7.90 0.43 -12.36
N MET A 135 7.60 1.71 -12.20
CA MET A 135 7.62 2.40 -10.92
C MET A 135 6.69 1.73 -9.90
N PHE A 136 5.44 1.49 -10.26
CA PHE A 136 4.48 0.84 -9.36
C PHE A 136 4.92 -0.59 -9.00
N MET A 137 5.39 -1.36 -9.97
CA MET A 137 5.86 -2.72 -9.72
C MET A 137 7.11 -2.74 -8.82
N ALA A 138 8.07 -1.87 -9.09
CA ALA A 138 9.31 -1.78 -8.32
C ALA A 138 9.09 -1.30 -6.89
N GLU A 139 8.08 -0.47 -6.66
CA GLU A 139 7.73 0.03 -5.32
C GLU A 139 6.87 -0.99 -4.57
N ASP A 140 5.77 -1.44 -5.15
CA ASP A 140 4.76 -2.22 -4.42
C ASP A 140 5.17 -3.67 -4.16
N ILE A 141 5.91 -4.33 -5.09
CA ILE A 141 6.28 -5.75 -4.94
C ILE A 141 7.23 -5.97 -3.77
N PRO A 142 8.42 -5.34 -3.69
CA PRO A 142 9.33 -5.56 -2.58
C PRO A 142 8.75 -5.06 -1.25
N LYS A 143 7.99 -3.96 -1.27
CA LYS A 143 7.31 -3.41 -0.11
C LYS A 143 6.31 -4.42 0.47
N SER A 144 5.45 -5.01 -0.35
CA SER A 144 4.47 -6.00 0.12
C SER A 144 5.13 -7.25 0.68
N ILE A 145 6.22 -7.74 0.06
CA ILE A 145 6.97 -8.89 0.57
C ILE A 145 7.56 -8.59 1.95
N LEU A 146 8.20 -7.43 2.13
CA LEU A 146 8.75 -7.00 3.41
C LEU A 146 7.65 -6.85 4.47
N CYS A 147 6.53 -6.22 4.12
CA CYS A 147 5.39 -6.02 5.00
C CYS A 147 4.77 -7.34 5.44
N ILE A 148 4.51 -8.26 4.52
CA ILE A 148 3.95 -9.58 4.84
C ILE A 148 4.90 -10.38 5.71
N ARG A 149 6.21 -10.39 5.39
CA ARG A 149 7.23 -11.08 6.20
C ARG A 149 7.28 -10.54 7.63
N HIS A 150 7.22 -9.22 7.79
CA HIS A 150 7.22 -8.58 9.12
C HIS A 150 5.92 -8.87 9.87
N PHE A 151 4.78 -8.84 9.17
CA PHE A 151 3.47 -9.18 9.72
C PHE A 151 3.42 -10.61 10.26
N VAL A 152 3.86 -11.61 9.47
CA VAL A 152 3.85 -13.03 9.85
C VAL A 152 4.77 -13.30 11.05
N ARG A 153 5.88 -12.57 11.15
CA ARG A 153 6.82 -12.68 12.31
C ARG A 153 6.27 -12.08 13.59
N ARG A 154 5.10 -11.46 13.58
CA ARG A 154 4.42 -10.83 14.74
C ARG A 154 5.26 -9.77 15.46
N ARG A 155 6.32 -9.24 14.84
CA ARG A 155 7.24 -8.26 15.46
C ARG A 155 6.65 -6.84 15.53
N TRP A 156 5.53 -6.60 14.85
CA TRP A 156 4.83 -5.31 14.82
C TRP A 156 4.02 -5.04 16.10
N ILE A 157 3.78 -6.07 16.95
CA ILE A 157 3.07 -5.92 18.24
C ILE A 157 4.11 -5.54 19.29
N ILE A 158 4.25 -4.25 19.57
CA ILE A 158 5.12 -3.75 20.64
C ILE A 158 4.26 -3.63 21.88
N ARG A 159 4.54 -4.45 22.90
CA ARG A 159 3.90 -4.34 24.21
C ARG A 159 4.42 -3.08 24.90
N LEU A 160 3.55 -2.10 25.11
CA LEU A 160 3.88 -0.86 25.80
C LEU A 160 4.20 -1.07 27.31
N THR A 161 3.99 -2.27 27.82
CA THR A 161 4.23 -2.64 29.23
C THR A 161 5.69 -3.00 29.55
N ASP A 162 6.51 -3.35 28.55
CA ASP A 162 7.91 -3.75 28.81
C ASP A 162 8.85 -2.57 29.10
N ASP A 163 8.43 -1.33 28.77
CA ASP A 163 9.28 -0.14 29.01
C ASP A 163 9.17 0.44 30.44
N THR A 164 8.24 -0.06 31.26
CA THR A 164 8.06 0.43 32.64
C THR A 164 8.92 -0.37 33.65
N GLU A 165 9.21 -1.64 33.38
CA GLU A 165 10.04 -2.47 34.28
C GLU A 165 11.55 -2.27 34.09
N SER A 166 11.98 -1.63 33.02
CA SER A 166 13.41 -1.36 32.76
C SER A 166 13.91 -0.04 33.36
N LYS A 167 13.06 0.71 34.07
CA LYS A 167 13.40 2.03 34.65
C LYS A 167 13.27 2.10 36.18
N GLU A 168 12.98 0.99 36.85
CA GLU A 168 13.15 0.81 38.28
C GLU A 168 14.43 -0.02 38.58
#